data_eb2ff86411a5fea3389347daa4cb36d4
#
_entry.id   eb2ff86411a5fea3389347daa4cb36d4
#
_cell.length_a   1.000
_cell.length_b   1.000
_cell.length_c   1.000
_cell.angle_alpha   90.00
_cell.angle_beta   90.00
_cell.angle_gamma   90.00
#
_symmetry.space_group_name_H-M   'P 1'
#
loop_
_entity.id
_entity.type
_entity.pdbx_description
1 polymer ?
#
loop_
_entity_poly.entity_id
_entity_poly.type
_entity_poly.pdbx_seq_one_letter_code
_entity_poly.pdbx_strand_id
1 'polypeptide(L)'
;PPIRLKSEIQPQFPKEKYCQMVETAKHYIHEGDIFQVVLSNPMRAKAEGSLFDTYRVLRATNPSPYMFYFSSDDIEIAGASPETLVKLDHGTFPLAGTRPRGKTPEEDKALEADLLQDEKELAEHNMLVDLGRNDIGKISELGSVKVEKYLTVERYSCVMHLGSTVT
;
A
#
# COMPACT_ATOMS: atom_id res chain seq x y z
N PRO A 1 21.94 -14.83 -16.48
CA PRO A 1 21.73 -13.69 -17.36
C PRO A 1 20.53 -12.86 -16.84
N PRO A 2 20.50 -11.55 -17.12
CA PRO A 2 19.38 -10.69 -16.71
C PRO A 2 18.09 -11.17 -17.38
N ILE A 3 16.94 -10.87 -16.72
CA ILE A 3 15.63 -11.26 -17.24
C ILE A 3 15.34 -10.60 -18.60
N ARG A 4 14.75 -11.35 -19.50
CA ARG A 4 14.28 -10.89 -20.81
C ARG A 4 12.88 -11.39 -21.07
N LEU A 5 11.97 -10.48 -21.41
CA LEU A 5 10.61 -10.84 -21.82
C LEU A 5 10.65 -11.54 -23.17
N LYS A 6 9.85 -12.61 -23.29
CA LYS A 6 9.65 -13.44 -24.49
C LYS A 6 8.24 -13.33 -25.05
N SER A 7 7.36 -12.61 -24.35
CA SER A 7 6.03 -12.26 -24.82
C SER A 7 5.65 -10.86 -24.36
N GLU A 8 4.59 -10.33 -24.90
CA GLU A 8 3.95 -9.14 -24.36
C GLU A 8 3.42 -9.40 -22.96
N ILE A 9 3.39 -8.34 -22.14
CA ILE A 9 2.78 -8.37 -20.82
C ILE A 9 1.26 -8.24 -21.00
N GLN A 10 0.51 -9.18 -20.47
CA GLN A 10 -0.94 -9.20 -20.58
C GLN A 10 -1.59 -9.30 -19.20
N PRO A 11 -2.68 -8.56 -18.95
CA PRO A 11 -3.46 -8.70 -17.74
C PRO A 11 -4.21 -10.04 -17.75
N GLN A 12 -4.41 -10.61 -16.55
CA GLN A 12 -5.20 -11.84 -16.40
C GLN A 12 -6.68 -11.63 -16.78
N PHE A 13 -7.23 -10.47 -16.44
CA PHE A 13 -8.60 -10.07 -16.77
C PHE A 13 -8.56 -8.91 -17.76
N PRO A 14 -9.28 -8.99 -18.89
CA PRO A 14 -9.44 -7.85 -19.79
C PRO A 14 -10.25 -6.75 -19.10
N LYS A 15 -10.15 -5.53 -19.64
CA LYS A 15 -10.74 -4.32 -19.07
C LYS A 15 -12.22 -4.48 -18.70
N GLU A 16 -13.02 -5.01 -19.60
CA GLU A 16 -14.46 -5.19 -19.42
C GLU A 16 -14.79 -6.11 -18.26
N LYS A 17 -14.05 -7.22 -18.14
CA LYS A 17 -14.22 -8.16 -17.03
C LYS A 17 -13.80 -7.55 -15.70
N TYR A 18 -12.68 -6.82 -15.69
CA TYR A 18 -12.21 -6.15 -14.48
C TYR A 18 -13.19 -5.07 -14.01
N CYS A 19 -13.74 -4.26 -14.93
CA CYS A 19 -14.79 -3.28 -14.62
C CYS A 19 -16.05 -3.94 -14.01
N GLN A 20 -16.48 -5.10 -14.54
CA GLN A 20 -17.60 -5.86 -13.95
C GLN A 20 -17.30 -6.31 -12.53
N MET A 21 -16.06 -6.76 -12.24
CA MET A 21 -15.65 -7.13 -10.88
C MET A 21 -15.71 -5.92 -9.94
N VAL A 22 -15.29 -4.74 -10.41
CA VAL A 22 -15.38 -3.49 -9.64
C VAL A 22 -16.83 -3.15 -9.30
N GLU A 23 -17.77 -3.21 -10.29
CA GLU A 23 -19.18 -2.93 -10.04
C GLU A 23 -19.81 -3.95 -9.06
N THR A 24 -19.41 -5.22 -9.15
CA THR A 24 -19.85 -6.25 -8.18
C THR A 24 -19.33 -5.92 -6.77
N ALA A 25 -18.07 -5.53 -6.64
CA ALA A 25 -17.50 -5.15 -5.35
C ALA A 25 -18.18 -3.90 -4.76
N LYS A 26 -18.46 -2.89 -5.58
CA LYS A 26 -19.24 -1.70 -5.18
C LYS A 26 -20.62 -2.04 -4.66
N HIS A 27 -21.29 -3.02 -5.29
CA HIS A 27 -22.58 -3.51 -4.80
C HIS A 27 -22.49 -4.06 -3.38
N TYR A 28 -21.52 -4.94 -3.10
CA TYR A 28 -21.34 -5.51 -1.75
C TYR A 28 -20.94 -4.45 -0.70
N ILE A 29 -20.20 -3.41 -1.10
CA ILE A 29 -19.91 -2.26 -0.22
C ILE A 29 -21.20 -1.48 0.08
N HIS A 30 -22.05 -1.25 -0.94
CA HIS A 30 -23.31 -0.52 -0.79
C HIS A 30 -24.31 -1.27 0.11
N GLU A 31 -24.38 -2.59 0.00
CA GLU A 31 -25.23 -3.45 0.85
C GLU A 31 -24.71 -3.59 2.29
N GLY A 32 -23.48 -3.14 2.55
CA GLY A 32 -22.87 -3.22 3.87
C GLY A 32 -22.24 -4.58 4.20
N ASP A 33 -22.09 -5.46 3.23
CA ASP A 33 -21.48 -6.78 3.41
C ASP A 33 -19.97 -6.69 3.65
N ILE A 34 -19.32 -5.71 3.00
CA ILE A 34 -17.89 -5.43 3.13
C ILE A 34 -17.64 -3.92 3.17
N PHE A 35 -16.57 -3.50 3.84
CA PHE A 35 -16.14 -2.10 3.88
C PHE A 35 -15.12 -1.77 2.78
N GLN A 36 -14.24 -2.72 2.48
CA GLN A 36 -13.15 -2.56 1.53
C GLN A 36 -12.82 -3.90 0.88
N VAL A 37 -12.37 -3.85 -0.37
CA VAL A 37 -11.81 -4.99 -1.08
C VAL A 37 -10.74 -4.53 -2.06
N VAL A 38 -9.66 -5.28 -2.14
CA VAL A 38 -8.60 -5.07 -3.13
C VAL A 38 -8.76 -6.08 -4.25
N LEU A 39 -9.13 -5.61 -5.45
CA LEU A 39 -9.26 -6.44 -6.63
C LEU A 39 -7.90 -6.54 -7.33
N SER A 40 -7.40 -7.75 -7.48
CA SER A 40 -6.13 -8.00 -8.17
C SER A 40 -6.34 -8.25 -9.66
N ASN A 41 -5.44 -7.70 -10.48
CA ASN A 41 -5.33 -8.03 -11.91
C ASN A 41 -3.86 -8.34 -12.23
N PRO A 42 -3.41 -9.59 -12.04
CA PRO A 42 -2.04 -9.98 -12.31
C PRO A 42 -1.65 -9.76 -13.77
N MET A 43 -0.49 -9.15 -13.98
CA MET A 43 0.14 -9.00 -15.28
C MET A 43 1.08 -10.18 -15.53
N ARG A 44 0.99 -10.81 -16.69
CA ARG A 44 1.75 -12.03 -17.02
C ARG A 44 2.50 -11.88 -18.33
N ALA A 45 3.72 -12.38 -18.34
CA ALA A 45 4.53 -12.50 -19.55
C ALA A 45 5.40 -13.74 -19.45
N LYS A 46 5.78 -14.32 -20.61
CA LYS A 46 6.87 -15.29 -20.66
C LYS A 46 8.19 -14.56 -20.54
N ALA A 47 9.11 -15.08 -19.74
CA ALA A 47 10.41 -14.51 -19.54
C ALA A 47 11.48 -15.59 -19.40
N GLU A 48 12.74 -15.23 -19.65
CA GLU A 48 13.92 -16.05 -19.40
C GLU A 48 14.96 -15.21 -18.65
N GLY A 49 15.76 -15.88 -17.81
CA GLY A 49 16.80 -15.24 -16.99
C GLY A 49 16.36 -15.10 -15.54
N SER A 50 17.18 -14.40 -14.74
CA SER A 50 16.97 -14.21 -13.32
C SER A 50 16.45 -12.81 -13.01
N LEU A 51 15.59 -12.69 -11.99
CA LEU A 51 15.11 -11.44 -11.43
C LEU A 51 16.19 -10.69 -10.62
N PHE A 52 17.34 -11.28 -10.34
CA PHE A 52 18.34 -10.71 -9.45
C PHE A 52 18.84 -9.34 -9.90
N ASP A 53 19.17 -9.19 -11.19
CA ASP A 53 19.62 -7.91 -11.72
C ASP A 53 18.50 -6.86 -11.74
N THR A 54 17.25 -7.28 -11.98
CA THR A 54 16.07 -6.41 -11.84
C THR A 54 15.91 -5.93 -10.41
N TYR A 55 16.09 -6.81 -9.42
CA TYR A 55 16.05 -6.44 -8.01
C TYR A 55 17.16 -5.43 -7.64
N ARG A 56 18.38 -5.58 -8.18
CA ARG A 56 19.47 -4.62 -7.97
C ARG A 56 19.12 -3.23 -8.49
N VAL A 57 18.48 -3.15 -9.65
CA VAL A 57 17.99 -1.88 -10.21
C VAL A 57 16.88 -1.32 -9.36
N LEU A 58 15.89 -2.15 -8.97
CA LEU A 58 14.77 -1.75 -8.12
C LEU A 58 15.24 -1.11 -6.80
N ARG A 59 16.26 -1.69 -6.15
CA ARG A 59 16.87 -1.12 -4.93
C ARG A 59 17.42 0.28 -5.10
N ALA A 60 17.94 0.59 -6.27
CA ALA A 60 18.54 1.89 -6.56
C ALA A 60 17.51 2.94 -7.02
N THR A 61 16.48 2.50 -7.75
CA THR A 61 15.51 3.40 -8.38
C THR A 61 14.27 3.65 -7.51
N ASN A 62 13.86 2.66 -6.71
CA ASN A 62 12.67 2.75 -5.87
C ASN A 62 12.90 2.05 -4.52
N PRO A 63 13.78 2.60 -3.65
CA PRO A 63 14.03 2.04 -2.34
C PRO A 63 12.78 2.11 -1.48
N SER A 64 12.54 1.06 -0.70
CA SER A 64 11.43 0.94 0.26
C SER A 64 11.96 0.38 1.58
N PRO A 65 11.24 0.57 2.72
CA PRO A 65 11.63 0.04 4.02
C PRO A 65 11.85 -1.48 4.01
N TYR A 66 11.05 -2.20 3.22
CA TYR A 66 11.16 -3.66 3.08
C TYR A 66 11.52 -4.02 1.66
N MET A 67 12.77 -4.41 1.47
CA MET A 67 13.31 -4.87 0.19
C MET A 67 13.64 -6.35 0.31
N PHE A 68 13.16 -7.16 -0.60
CA PHE A 68 13.41 -8.61 -0.55
C PHE A 68 13.69 -9.19 -1.94
N TYR A 69 14.54 -10.19 -1.94
CA TYR A 69 14.76 -11.10 -3.06
C TYR A 69 14.85 -12.52 -2.50
N PHE A 70 14.01 -13.38 -3.02
CA PHE A 70 13.97 -14.79 -2.67
C PHE A 70 14.18 -15.62 -3.94
N SER A 71 14.99 -16.66 -3.85
CA SER A 71 15.25 -17.59 -4.95
C SER A 71 15.25 -19.02 -4.42
N SER A 72 14.53 -19.89 -5.11
CA SER A 72 14.47 -21.34 -4.90
C SER A 72 14.63 -22.04 -6.26
N ASP A 73 14.51 -23.36 -6.28
CA ASP A 73 14.71 -24.14 -7.50
C ASP A 73 13.67 -23.82 -8.59
N ASP A 74 12.46 -23.47 -8.18
CA ASP A 74 11.29 -23.30 -9.04
C ASP A 74 10.68 -21.88 -9.04
N ILE A 75 11.16 -20.98 -8.16
CA ILE A 75 10.60 -19.64 -8.00
C ILE A 75 11.65 -18.59 -7.67
N GLU A 76 11.53 -17.44 -8.28
CA GLU A 76 12.21 -16.20 -7.84
C GLU A 76 11.17 -15.14 -7.54
N ILE A 77 11.35 -14.43 -6.43
CA ILE A 77 10.48 -13.33 -6.01
C ILE A 77 11.36 -12.12 -5.68
N ALA A 78 11.03 -10.97 -6.25
CA ALA A 78 11.66 -9.70 -5.91
C ALA A 78 10.59 -8.67 -5.58
N GLY A 79 10.82 -7.87 -4.55
CA GLY A 79 9.84 -6.86 -4.15
C GLY A 79 10.44 -5.70 -3.37
N ALA A 80 9.65 -4.63 -3.35
CA ALA A 80 9.85 -3.44 -2.55
C ALA A 80 8.50 -3.07 -1.95
N SER A 81 8.39 -3.04 -0.62
CA SER A 81 7.16 -2.70 0.09
C SER A 81 7.39 -1.54 1.05
N PRO A 82 6.55 -0.51 1.04
CA PRO A 82 6.57 0.54 2.04
C PRO A 82 5.84 0.13 3.33
N GLU A 83 5.00 -0.92 3.27
CA GLU A 83 4.05 -1.27 4.30
C GLU A 83 4.59 -2.33 5.26
N THR A 84 4.36 -2.11 6.55
CA THR A 84 4.68 -3.07 7.62
C THR A 84 3.52 -4.04 7.77
N LEU A 85 3.74 -5.32 7.46
CA LEU A 85 2.74 -6.36 7.67
C LEU A 85 2.55 -6.64 9.18
N VAL A 86 3.66 -6.86 9.88
CA VAL A 86 3.68 -7.07 11.32
C VAL A 86 5.01 -6.60 11.89
N LYS A 87 4.96 -5.90 13.01
CA LYS A 87 6.13 -5.48 13.76
C LYS A 87 5.81 -5.59 15.25
N LEU A 88 6.64 -6.31 15.98
CA LEU A 88 6.57 -6.32 17.44
C LEU A 88 7.21 -5.03 17.96
N ASP A 89 6.38 -4.04 18.17
CA ASP A 89 6.71 -2.74 18.74
C ASP A 89 5.55 -2.31 19.64
N HIS A 90 5.69 -1.23 20.38
CA HIS A 90 4.68 -0.76 21.34
C HIS A 90 3.44 -0.14 20.68
N GLY A 91 3.26 -0.27 19.37
CA GLY A 91 2.14 0.33 18.68
C GLY A 91 1.99 -0.12 17.23
N THR A 92 0.92 0.37 16.58
CA THR A 92 0.69 0.24 15.15
C THR A 92 0.71 1.61 14.47
N PHE A 93 1.11 1.63 13.20
CA PHE A 93 1.34 2.85 12.44
C PHE A 93 0.53 2.81 11.13
N PRO A 94 -0.78 2.99 11.18
CA PRO A 94 -1.59 3.03 9.97
C PRO A 94 -1.17 4.18 9.06
N LEU A 95 -0.94 3.83 7.79
CA LEU A 95 -0.65 4.76 6.70
C LEU A 95 -1.71 4.58 5.63
N ALA A 96 -2.35 5.67 5.21
CA ALA A 96 -3.30 5.67 4.09
C ALA A 96 -3.29 7.03 3.40
N GLY A 97 -3.93 7.08 2.22
CA GLY A 97 -3.92 8.27 1.41
C GLY A 97 -2.56 8.57 0.79
N THR A 98 -2.55 8.98 -0.46
CA THR A 98 -1.29 9.23 -1.16
C THR A 98 -1.41 10.44 -2.05
N ARG A 99 -0.42 11.34 -1.97
CA ARG A 99 -0.18 12.38 -2.97
C ARG A 99 1.30 12.39 -3.38
N PRO A 100 1.61 12.73 -4.62
CA PRO A 100 3.01 12.96 -5.01
C PRO A 100 3.58 14.15 -4.25
N ARG A 101 4.92 14.23 -4.20
CA ARG A 101 5.60 15.43 -3.71
C ARG A 101 5.49 16.55 -4.75
N GLY A 102 5.27 17.76 -4.26
CA GLY A 102 5.31 18.97 -5.09
C GLY A 102 6.71 19.27 -5.59
N LYS A 103 6.81 19.93 -6.75
CA LYS A 103 8.09 20.40 -7.31
C LYS A 103 8.57 21.66 -6.63
N THR A 104 7.67 22.42 -6.00
CA THR A 104 7.96 23.60 -5.20
C THR A 104 7.33 23.46 -3.81
N PRO A 105 7.79 24.23 -2.79
CA PRO A 105 7.17 24.22 -1.46
C PRO A 105 5.69 24.62 -1.47
N GLU A 106 5.28 25.48 -2.37
CA GLU A 106 3.90 25.94 -2.51
C GLU A 106 3.02 24.82 -3.09
N GLU A 107 3.50 24.13 -4.12
CA GLU A 107 2.83 22.96 -4.71
C GLU A 107 2.71 21.81 -3.69
N ASP A 108 3.77 21.57 -2.91
CA ASP A 108 3.78 20.54 -1.86
C ASP A 108 2.71 20.84 -0.78
N LYS A 109 2.56 22.09 -0.35
CA LYS A 109 1.51 22.52 0.57
C LYS A 109 0.10 22.42 -0.01
N ALA A 110 -0.06 22.71 -1.29
CA ALA A 110 -1.36 22.56 -1.97
C ALA A 110 -1.79 21.10 -2.04
N LEU A 111 -0.86 20.18 -2.36
CA LEU A 111 -1.10 18.73 -2.38
C LEU A 111 -1.38 18.16 -0.98
N GLU A 112 -0.71 18.70 0.05
CA GLU A 112 -1.01 18.35 1.44
C GLU A 112 -2.43 18.78 1.84
N ALA A 113 -2.83 20.02 1.50
CA ALA A 113 -4.17 20.52 1.79
C ALA A 113 -5.25 19.72 1.05
N ASP A 114 -4.99 19.31 -0.19
CA ASP A 114 -5.88 18.44 -0.97
C ASP A 114 -6.02 17.07 -0.32
N LEU A 115 -4.90 16.46 0.12
CA LEU A 115 -4.92 15.18 0.83
C LEU A 115 -5.74 15.22 2.12
N LEU A 116 -5.59 16.29 2.91
CA LEU A 116 -6.30 16.48 4.18
C LEU A 116 -7.79 16.80 4.03
N GLN A 117 -8.25 17.09 2.81
CA GLN A 117 -9.66 17.37 2.50
C GLN A 117 -10.32 16.24 1.70
N ASP A 118 -9.57 15.22 1.30
CA ASP A 118 -10.10 14.09 0.54
C ASP A 118 -10.90 13.15 1.46
N GLU A 119 -12.22 13.23 1.38
CA GLU A 119 -13.15 12.45 2.23
C GLU A 119 -12.92 10.94 2.11
N LYS A 120 -12.59 10.44 0.90
CA LYS A 120 -12.30 9.01 0.68
C LYS A 120 -11.04 8.59 1.42
N GLU A 121 -9.95 9.35 1.27
CA GLU A 121 -8.67 9.04 1.91
C GLU A 121 -8.77 9.16 3.44
N LEU A 122 -9.51 10.14 3.94
CA LEU A 122 -9.80 10.29 5.37
C LEU A 122 -10.64 9.12 5.92
N ALA A 123 -11.66 8.67 5.20
CA ALA A 123 -12.49 7.54 5.60
C ALA A 123 -11.69 6.23 5.64
N GLU A 124 -10.85 5.99 4.64
CA GLU A 124 -9.93 4.84 4.60
C GLU A 124 -8.95 4.88 5.77
N HIS A 125 -8.32 6.02 6.02
CA HIS A 125 -7.38 6.18 7.13
C HIS A 125 -8.05 5.95 8.49
N ASN A 126 -9.23 6.50 8.72
CA ASN A 126 -10.01 6.29 9.96
C ASN A 126 -10.35 4.82 10.18
N MET A 127 -10.72 4.10 9.14
CA MET A 127 -10.96 2.66 9.20
C MET A 127 -9.70 1.90 9.63
N LEU A 128 -8.52 2.26 9.10
CA LEU A 128 -7.26 1.63 9.48
C LEU A 128 -6.83 1.96 10.91
N VAL A 129 -7.07 3.19 11.37
CA VAL A 129 -6.82 3.60 12.76
C VAL A 129 -7.71 2.80 13.72
N ASP A 130 -8.98 2.62 13.38
CA ASP A 130 -9.92 1.86 14.22
C ASP A 130 -9.56 0.36 14.24
N LEU A 131 -9.16 -0.20 13.11
CA LEU A 131 -8.61 -1.55 13.04
C LEU A 131 -7.37 -1.70 13.95
N GLY A 132 -6.43 -0.76 13.91
CA GLY A 132 -5.24 -0.75 14.76
C GLY A 132 -5.59 -0.66 16.25
N ARG A 133 -6.56 0.17 16.62
CA ARG A 133 -7.08 0.24 17.99
C ARG A 133 -7.67 -1.09 18.46
N ASN A 134 -8.46 -1.74 17.62
CA ASN A 134 -9.05 -3.04 17.91
C ASN A 134 -7.98 -4.13 18.08
N ASP A 135 -6.96 -4.15 17.22
CA ASP A 135 -5.92 -5.17 17.27
C ASP A 135 -5.03 -5.02 18.51
N ILE A 136 -4.60 -3.81 18.84
CA ILE A 136 -3.86 -3.53 20.08
C ILE A 136 -4.75 -3.77 21.31
N GLY A 137 -6.02 -3.41 21.25
CA GLY A 137 -6.96 -3.58 22.37
C GLY A 137 -7.15 -5.03 22.81
N LYS A 138 -6.92 -6.00 21.93
CA LYS A 138 -7.00 -7.45 22.27
C LYS A 138 -5.93 -7.90 23.26
N ILE A 139 -4.81 -7.19 23.32
CA ILE A 139 -3.63 -7.55 24.13
C ILE A 139 -3.26 -6.48 25.16
N SER A 140 -4.03 -5.40 25.25
CA SER A 140 -3.79 -4.27 26.13
C SER A 140 -4.76 -4.26 27.31
N GLU A 141 -4.40 -3.56 28.37
CA GLU A 141 -5.31 -3.29 29.47
C GLU A 141 -6.51 -2.44 29.02
N LEU A 142 -7.67 -2.68 29.59
CA LEU A 142 -8.88 -1.95 29.24
C LEU A 142 -8.70 -0.44 29.43
N GLY A 143 -8.89 0.33 28.38
CA GLY A 143 -8.78 1.80 28.39
C GLY A 143 -7.35 2.33 28.26
N SER A 144 -6.34 1.48 28.06
CA SER A 144 -4.95 1.91 27.86
C SER A 144 -4.63 2.32 26.42
N VAL A 145 -5.36 1.82 25.45
CA VAL A 145 -5.12 2.11 24.01
C VAL A 145 -5.32 3.59 23.71
N LYS A 146 -4.33 4.21 23.08
CA LYS A 146 -4.33 5.63 22.74
C LYS A 146 -3.94 5.86 21.29
N VAL A 147 -4.52 6.89 20.68
CA VAL A 147 -4.06 7.44 19.41
C VAL A 147 -3.16 8.63 19.73
N GLU A 148 -1.84 8.41 19.69
CA GLU A 148 -0.87 9.44 20.06
C GLU A 148 -0.68 10.50 18.98
N LYS A 149 -0.68 10.03 17.71
CA LYS A 149 -0.67 10.91 16.53
C LYS A 149 -1.86 10.53 15.65
N TYR A 150 -2.52 11.52 15.12
CA TYR A 150 -3.69 11.32 14.29
C TYR A 150 -3.67 12.24 13.07
N LEU A 151 -3.83 11.66 11.86
CA LEU A 151 -3.88 12.38 10.59
C LEU A 151 -2.66 13.29 10.36
N THR A 152 -1.46 12.83 10.72
CA THR A 152 -0.22 13.55 10.40
C THR A 152 0.21 13.29 8.97
N VAL A 153 0.73 14.30 8.28
CA VAL A 153 1.25 14.12 6.93
C VAL A 153 2.71 13.69 7.00
N GLU A 154 2.94 12.43 6.66
CA GLU A 154 4.28 11.82 6.57
C GLU A 154 4.83 12.01 5.17
N ARG A 155 5.99 12.68 5.08
CA ARG A 155 6.63 13.02 3.81
C ARG A 155 7.80 12.09 3.52
N TYR A 156 7.70 11.41 2.39
CA TYR A 156 8.76 10.58 1.84
C TYR A 156 9.42 11.27 0.63
N SER A 157 10.39 10.63 0.02
CA SER A 157 11.15 11.22 -1.11
C SER A 157 10.28 11.57 -2.33
N CYS A 158 9.30 10.73 -2.66
CA CYS A 158 8.48 10.88 -3.88
C CYS A 158 7.00 11.10 -3.60
N VAL A 159 6.53 10.79 -2.38
CA VAL A 159 5.12 10.82 -2.00
C VAL A 159 4.94 11.34 -0.58
N MET A 160 3.71 11.73 -0.25
CA MET A 160 3.26 11.96 1.12
C MET A 160 2.04 11.09 1.43
N HIS A 161 1.91 10.69 2.69
CA HIS A 161 0.81 9.86 3.19
C HIS A 161 0.19 10.47 4.44
N LEU A 162 -1.05 10.08 4.75
CA LEU A 162 -1.64 10.28 6.07
C LEU A 162 -1.12 9.18 7.01
N GLY A 163 -0.62 9.57 8.16
CA GLY A 163 -0.11 8.67 9.17
C GLY A 163 -0.75 8.90 10.53
N SER A 164 -0.91 7.82 11.29
CA SER A 164 -1.31 7.85 12.70
C SER A 164 -0.48 6.87 13.52
N THR A 165 -0.48 7.05 14.82
CA THR A 165 0.19 6.14 15.77
C THR A 165 -0.82 5.73 16.81
N VAL A 166 -1.00 4.43 17.00
CA VAL A 166 -1.86 3.82 18.02
C VAL A 166 -1.00 2.96 18.93
N THR A 167 -1.04 3.22 20.23
CA THR A 167 -0.28 2.52 21.27
C THR A 167 -1.17 1.95 22.33
#